data_91d05a369bd2529f2591ec8f6a1ca601
#
_entry.id   91d05a369bd2529f2591ec8f6a1ca601
#
_cell.length_a   1.000
_cell.length_b   1.000
_cell.length_c   1.000
_cell.angle_alpha   90.00
_cell.angle_beta   90.00
_cell.angle_gamma   90.00
#
_symmetry.space_group_name_H-M   'P 1'
#
loop_
_entity.id
_entity.type
_entity.pdbx_description
1 polymer ?
#
loop_
_entity_poly.entity_id
_entity_poly.type
_entity_poly.pdbx_seq_one_letter_code
_entity_poly.pdbx_strand_id
1 'polypeptide(L)'
;MMEFLFLDLDDTILDFHKAERIALSKTLTEFGVEPAEEVLALYHRINLWHWEQLEQGKLTREEVQVGRFAALLRELGVSADAVRCTRSYEKNLAVGHYFLPGAEEAVASLSQKYRLFLASNGTASVQAGRLTSANLYRFFETVFISQELGFNKPAKE
;
A
#
# COMPACT_ATOMS: atom_id res chain seq x y z
N MET A 1 -3.05 31.84 9.42
CA MET A 1 -3.69 30.64 10.01
C MET A 1 -3.59 29.53 9.00
N MET A 2 -3.15 28.33 9.39
CA MET A 2 -3.08 27.20 8.46
C MET A 2 -4.49 26.71 8.17
N GLU A 3 -4.92 26.78 6.90
CA GLU A 3 -6.30 26.47 6.51
C GLU A 3 -6.44 25.04 5.96
N PHE A 4 -5.31 24.36 5.66
CA PHE A 4 -5.29 23.02 5.07
C PHE A 4 -4.17 22.15 5.65
N LEU A 5 -4.37 20.83 5.60
CA LEU A 5 -3.41 19.82 6.01
C LEU A 5 -3.28 18.76 4.93
N PHE A 6 -2.04 18.32 4.65
CA PHE A 6 -1.76 17.12 3.90
C PHE A 6 -1.46 15.97 4.84
N LEU A 7 -2.14 14.85 4.65
CA LEU A 7 -1.94 13.63 5.43
C LEU A 7 -1.47 12.51 4.50
N ASP A 8 -0.61 11.64 5.01
CA ASP A 8 -0.28 10.38 4.38
C ASP A 8 -1.30 9.31 4.79
N LEU A 9 -1.34 8.18 4.07
CA LEU A 9 -2.27 7.09 4.36
C LEU A 9 -1.59 5.96 5.13
N ASP A 10 -0.55 5.36 4.54
CA ASP A 10 0.08 4.15 5.05
C ASP A 10 0.93 4.45 6.28
N ASP A 11 0.67 3.72 7.36
CA ASP A 11 1.31 3.87 8.68
C ASP A 11 1.16 5.28 9.30
N THR A 12 0.20 6.05 8.78
CA THR A 12 -0.24 7.34 9.34
C THR A 12 -1.72 7.29 9.75
N ILE A 13 -2.59 6.80 8.87
CA ILE A 13 -4.03 6.63 9.14
C ILE A 13 -4.38 5.14 9.20
N LEU A 14 -3.92 4.37 8.21
CA LEU A 14 -4.14 2.93 8.11
C LEU A 14 -2.85 2.17 8.38
N ASP A 15 -2.98 1.08 9.13
CA ASP A 15 -1.92 0.11 9.44
C ASP A 15 -1.61 -0.71 8.19
N PHE A 16 -0.58 -0.29 7.46
CA PHE A 16 -0.15 -0.98 6.24
C PHE A 16 0.46 -2.35 6.55
N HIS A 17 1.23 -2.49 7.61
CA HIS A 17 1.85 -3.76 7.98
C HIS A 17 0.81 -4.84 8.22
N LYS A 18 -0.26 -4.51 8.92
CA LYS A 18 -1.38 -5.42 9.14
C LYS A 18 -2.10 -5.78 7.84
N ALA A 19 -2.38 -4.79 7.00
CA ALA A 19 -3.03 -5.00 5.71
C ALA A 19 -2.17 -5.85 4.78
N GLU A 20 -0.87 -5.55 4.66
CA GLU A 20 0.11 -6.31 3.89
C GLU A 20 0.14 -7.79 4.34
N ARG A 21 0.28 -8.02 5.64
CA ARG A 21 0.35 -9.36 6.21
C ARG A 21 -0.89 -10.20 5.89
N ILE A 22 -2.07 -9.63 6.05
CA ILE A 22 -3.34 -10.33 5.79
C ILE A 22 -3.50 -10.60 4.29
N ALA A 23 -3.24 -9.61 3.44
CA ALA A 23 -3.34 -9.74 1.99
C ALA A 23 -2.35 -10.79 1.46
N LEU A 24 -1.11 -10.74 1.93
CA LEU A 24 -0.06 -11.67 1.56
C LEU A 24 -0.41 -13.11 1.99
N SER A 25 -0.86 -13.31 3.24
CA SER A 25 -1.23 -14.63 3.74
C SER A 25 -2.34 -15.26 2.90
N LYS A 26 -3.36 -14.49 2.53
CA LYS A 26 -4.43 -14.97 1.65
C LYS A 26 -3.90 -15.34 0.27
N THR A 27 -3.06 -14.49 -0.31
CA THR A 27 -2.46 -14.72 -1.62
C THR A 27 -1.57 -15.97 -1.62
N LEU A 28 -0.67 -16.11 -0.65
CA LEU A 28 0.20 -17.28 -0.55
C LEU A 28 -0.60 -18.58 -0.44
N THR A 29 -1.63 -18.60 0.41
CA THR A 29 -2.53 -19.75 0.55
C THR A 29 -3.23 -20.11 -0.77
N GLU A 30 -3.69 -19.11 -1.54
CA GLU A 30 -4.31 -19.32 -2.86
C GLU A 30 -3.36 -20.01 -3.84
N PHE A 31 -2.06 -19.73 -3.75
CA PHE A 31 -1.02 -20.32 -4.61
C PHE A 31 -0.32 -21.53 -3.99
N GLY A 32 -0.88 -22.10 -2.91
CA GLY A 32 -0.38 -23.33 -2.29
C GLY A 32 0.89 -23.14 -1.46
N VAL A 33 1.21 -21.91 -1.06
CA VAL A 33 2.35 -21.57 -0.20
C VAL A 33 1.84 -21.32 1.21
N GLU A 34 2.41 -22.01 2.20
CA GLU A 34 2.10 -21.77 3.61
C GLU A 34 2.63 -20.38 4.02
N PRO A 35 1.79 -19.49 4.60
CA PRO A 35 2.19 -18.17 5.02
C PRO A 35 2.88 -18.19 6.39
N ALA A 36 3.97 -18.96 6.49
CA ALA A 36 4.80 -19.02 7.69
C ALA A 36 5.48 -17.67 7.97
N GLU A 37 5.84 -17.41 9.22
CA GLU A 37 6.46 -16.14 9.63
C GLU A 37 7.71 -15.81 8.83
N GLU A 38 8.54 -16.81 8.52
CA GLU A 38 9.77 -16.65 7.75
C GLU A 38 9.47 -16.20 6.31
N VAL A 39 8.39 -16.72 5.72
CA VAL A 39 7.95 -16.36 4.36
C VAL A 39 7.40 -14.94 4.34
N LEU A 40 6.59 -14.56 5.32
CA LEU A 40 6.05 -13.20 5.45
C LEU A 40 7.18 -12.18 5.68
N ALA A 41 8.14 -12.50 6.54
CA ALA A 41 9.32 -11.66 6.78
C ALA A 41 10.22 -11.55 5.54
N LEU A 42 10.40 -12.64 4.79
CA LEU A 42 11.15 -12.64 3.53
C LEU A 42 10.48 -11.71 2.51
N TYR A 43 9.17 -11.86 2.32
CA TYR A 43 8.44 -10.96 1.42
C TYR A 43 8.57 -9.50 1.83
N HIS A 44 8.42 -9.19 3.11
CA HIS A 44 8.53 -7.82 3.61
C HIS A 44 9.87 -7.18 3.24
N ARG A 45 11.00 -7.90 3.41
CA ARG A 45 12.33 -7.43 3.00
C ARG A 45 12.44 -7.21 1.49
N ILE A 46 11.91 -8.16 0.70
CA ILE A 46 11.89 -8.07 -0.77
C ILE A 46 11.05 -6.87 -1.21
N ASN A 47 9.87 -6.70 -0.62
CA ASN A 47 8.96 -5.61 -0.92
C ASN A 47 9.59 -4.24 -0.61
N LEU A 48 10.16 -4.08 0.57
CA LEU A 48 10.85 -2.85 0.97
C LEU A 48 11.96 -2.48 0.00
N TRP A 49 12.82 -3.43 -0.35
CA TRP A 49 13.90 -3.21 -1.30
C TRP A 49 13.38 -2.74 -2.67
N HIS A 50 12.32 -3.36 -3.18
CA HIS A 50 11.75 -2.97 -4.49
C HIS A 50 11.19 -1.54 -4.47
N TRP A 51 10.50 -1.15 -3.40
CA TRP A 51 9.98 0.21 -3.26
C TRP A 51 11.11 1.24 -3.13
N GLU A 52 12.18 0.94 -2.41
CA GLU A 52 13.38 1.78 -2.33
C GLU A 52 14.03 1.98 -3.72
N GLN A 53 14.07 0.92 -4.55
CA GLN A 53 14.58 1.04 -5.93
C GLN A 53 13.69 1.93 -6.80
N LEU A 54 12.37 1.89 -6.63
CA LEU A 54 11.45 2.81 -7.30
C LEU A 54 11.70 4.26 -6.89
N GLU A 55 11.83 4.52 -5.60
CA GLU A 55 12.11 5.88 -5.07
C GLU A 55 13.43 6.43 -5.57
N GLN A 56 14.42 5.58 -5.81
CA GLN A 56 15.70 5.92 -6.41
C GLN A 56 15.65 6.03 -7.95
N GLY A 57 14.50 5.80 -8.57
CA GLY A 57 14.33 5.82 -10.03
C GLY A 57 15.00 4.66 -10.78
N LYS A 58 15.36 3.57 -10.08
CA LYS A 58 16.04 2.41 -10.65
C LYS A 58 15.11 1.35 -11.19
N LEU A 59 13.89 1.29 -10.67
CA LEU A 59 12.84 0.40 -11.12
C LEU A 59 11.58 1.20 -11.47
N THR A 60 10.84 0.71 -12.45
CA THR A 60 9.48 1.16 -12.73
C THR A 60 8.50 0.56 -11.71
N ARG A 61 7.31 1.14 -11.60
CA ARG A 61 6.26 0.61 -10.73
C ARG A 61 5.85 -0.82 -11.10
N GLU A 62 5.77 -1.12 -12.39
CA GLU A 62 5.44 -2.47 -12.88
C GLU A 62 6.52 -3.49 -12.47
N GLU A 63 7.79 -3.11 -12.61
CA GLU A 63 8.91 -3.95 -12.16
C GLU A 63 8.87 -4.19 -10.64
N VAL A 64 8.45 -3.20 -9.85
CA VAL A 64 8.24 -3.38 -8.41
C VAL A 64 7.11 -4.35 -8.14
N GLN A 65 5.95 -4.14 -8.75
CA GLN A 65 4.74 -4.92 -8.47
C GLN A 65 4.92 -6.41 -8.78
N VAL A 66 5.46 -6.73 -9.95
CA VAL A 66 5.66 -8.12 -10.37
C VAL A 66 6.98 -8.68 -9.84
N GLY A 67 8.04 -7.87 -9.84
CA GLY A 67 9.39 -8.29 -9.45
C GLY A 67 9.47 -8.81 -8.02
N ARG A 68 8.77 -8.21 -7.07
CA ARG A 68 8.74 -8.67 -5.66
C ARG A 68 8.16 -10.09 -5.52
N PHE A 69 7.12 -10.44 -6.29
CA PHE A 69 6.58 -11.81 -6.29
C PHE A 69 7.49 -12.77 -7.06
N ALA A 70 8.05 -12.34 -8.18
CA ALA A 70 9.03 -13.15 -8.91
C ALA A 70 10.26 -13.50 -8.03
N ALA A 71 10.75 -12.53 -7.27
CA ALA A 71 11.85 -12.73 -6.32
C ALA A 71 11.45 -13.69 -5.19
N LEU A 72 10.28 -13.48 -4.56
CA LEU A 72 9.79 -14.36 -3.50
C LEU A 72 9.66 -15.81 -3.97
N LEU A 73 8.96 -16.03 -5.09
CA LEU A 73 8.73 -17.37 -5.64
C LEU A 73 10.04 -18.09 -5.98
N ARG A 74 11.02 -17.35 -6.52
CA ARG A 74 12.35 -17.88 -6.79
C ARG A 74 13.07 -18.31 -5.51
N GLU A 75 13.06 -17.48 -4.46
CA GLU A 75 13.68 -17.80 -3.17
C GLU A 75 13.04 -19.03 -2.51
N LEU A 76 11.74 -19.21 -2.68
CA LEU A 76 10.99 -20.34 -2.14
C LEU A 76 11.07 -21.60 -3.03
N GLY A 77 11.64 -21.51 -4.23
CA GLY A 77 11.64 -22.62 -5.20
C GLY A 77 10.24 -23.01 -5.68
N VAL A 78 9.30 -22.07 -5.68
CA VAL A 78 7.89 -22.31 -6.05
C VAL A 78 7.65 -21.90 -7.49
N SER A 79 7.10 -22.82 -8.29
CA SER A 79 6.67 -22.54 -9.67
C SER A 79 5.25 -22.02 -9.69
N ALA A 80 5.11 -20.69 -9.64
CA ALA A 80 3.82 -20.00 -9.77
C ALA A 80 3.99 -18.73 -10.62
N ASP A 81 2.87 -18.22 -11.15
CA ASP A 81 2.85 -17.03 -11.99
C ASP A 81 2.88 -15.76 -11.11
N ALA A 82 3.99 -15.02 -11.15
CA ALA A 82 4.19 -13.80 -10.38
C ALA A 82 3.15 -12.70 -10.71
N VAL A 83 2.68 -12.61 -11.96
CA VAL A 83 1.65 -11.65 -12.37
C VAL A 83 0.31 -11.99 -11.71
N ARG A 84 -0.05 -13.26 -11.68
CA ARG A 84 -1.28 -13.72 -11.00
C ARG A 84 -1.18 -13.51 -9.48
N CYS A 85 -0.02 -13.79 -8.87
CA CYS A 85 0.21 -13.49 -7.46
C CYS A 85 0.05 -12.00 -7.17
N THR A 86 0.63 -11.13 -8.01
CA THR A 86 0.49 -9.67 -7.89
C THR A 86 -0.98 -9.24 -7.91
N ARG A 87 -1.75 -9.72 -8.89
CA ARG A 87 -3.18 -9.38 -9.02
C ARG A 87 -4.00 -9.84 -7.82
N SER A 88 -3.77 -11.07 -7.33
CA SER A 88 -4.44 -11.58 -6.14
C SER A 88 -4.09 -10.76 -4.90
N TYR A 89 -2.80 -10.46 -4.72
CA TYR A 89 -2.33 -9.65 -3.60
C TYR A 89 -2.95 -8.23 -3.60
N GLU A 90 -2.93 -7.55 -4.74
CA GLU A 90 -3.51 -6.20 -4.85
C GLU A 90 -5.02 -6.20 -4.58
N LYS A 91 -5.74 -7.21 -5.08
CA LYS A 91 -7.16 -7.40 -4.77
C LYS A 91 -7.40 -7.59 -3.26
N ASN A 92 -6.60 -8.43 -2.62
CA ASN A 92 -6.70 -8.67 -1.18
C ASN A 92 -6.30 -7.44 -0.37
N LEU A 93 -5.30 -6.68 -0.82
CA LEU A 93 -4.83 -5.46 -0.15
C LEU A 93 -5.85 -4.31 -0.27
N ALA A 94 -6.52 -4.20 -1.42
CA ALA A 94 -7.48 -3.13 -1.68
C ALA A 94 -8.69 -3.12 -0.74
N VAL A 95 -9.00 -4.23 -0.07
CA VAL A 95 -10.07 -4.31 0.94
C VAL A 95 -9.57 -4.11 2.37
N GLY A 96 -8.26 -3.99 2.58
CA GLY A 96 -7.65 -3.82 3.89
C GLY A 96 -7.77 -2.37 4.41
N HIS A 97 -8.58 -2.17 5.44
CA HIS A 97 -8.85 -0.86 6.03
C HIS A 97 -8.71 -0.88 7.56
N TYR A 98 -7.53 -1.25 8.03
CA TYR A 98 -7.23 -1.31 9.46
C TYR A 98 -6.70 0.03 9.91
N PHE A 99 -7.46 0.76 10.75
CA PHE A 99 -7.00 2.03 11.32
C PHE A 99 -5.89 1.81 12.35
N LEU A 100 -4.94 2.74 12.38
CA LEU A 100 -4.09 2.91 13.55
C LEU A 100 -4.92 3.41 14.73
N PRO A 101 -4.53 3.08 15.99
CA PRO A 101 -5.27 3.51 17.17
C PRO A 101 -5.51 5.02 17.21
N GLY A 102 -6.77 5.42 17.31
CA GLY A 102 -7.19 6.84 17.36
C GLY A 102 -7.12 7.61 16.04
N ALA A 103 -6.73 6.99 14.94
CA ALA A 103 -6.55 7.68 13.67
C ALA A 103 -7.86 8.11 13.03
N GLU A 104 -8.91 7.29 13.11
CA GLU A 104 -10.22 7.64 12.57
C GLU A 104 -10.81 8.87 13.26
N GLU A 105 -10.79 8.88 14.59
CA GLU A 105 -11.26 10.00 15.41
C GLU A 105 -10.43 11.27 15.18
N ALA A 106 -9.13 11.11 15.02
CA ALA A 106 -8.22 12.23 14.72
C ALA A 106 -8.56 12.87 13.37
N VAL A 107 -8.71 12.06 12.30
CA VAL A 107 -9.08 12.55 10.96
C VAL A 107 -10.45 13.22 10.99
N ALA A 108 -11.44 12.63 11.66
CA ALA A 108 -12.77 13.21 11.82
C ALA A 108 -12.73 14.56 12.55
N SER A 109 -11.94 14.67 13.61
CA SER A 109 -11.77 15.93 14.36
C SER A 109 -11.04 17.00 13.55
N LEU A 110 -9.97 16.61 12.82
CA LEU A 110 -9.22 17.54 11.98
C LEU A 110 -10.04 18.06 10.80
N SER A 111 -10.89 17.24 10.20
CA SER A 111 -11.74 17.63 9.07
C SER A 111 -12.76 18.72 9.43
N GLN A 112 -13.08 18.90 10.72
CA GLN A 112 -13.95 19.98 11.18
C GLN A 112 -13.23 21.33 11.32
N LYS A 113 -11.90 21.32 11.34
CA LYS A 113 -11.09 22.53 11.59
C LYS A 113 -10.24 22.93 10.40
N TYR A 114 -9.92 21.96 9.53
CA TYR A 114 -9.00 22.13 8.41
C TYR A 114 -9.55 21.49 7.15
N ARG A 115 -9.19 22.03 6.00
CA ARG A 115 -9.36 21.37 4.72
C ARG A 115 -8.32 20.26 4.62
N LEU A 116 -8.74 19.02 4.47
CA LEU A 116 -7.83 17.89 4.45
C LEU A 116 -7.55 17.43 3.01
N PHE A 117 -6.29 17.15 2.75
CA PHE A 117 -5.78 16.56 1.52
C PHE A 117 -4.98 15.32 1.87
N LEU A 118 -5.10 14.28 1.05
CA LEU A 118 -4.32 13.05 1.23
C LEU A 118 -3.30 12.92 0.11
N ALA A 119 -2.07 12.50 0.43
CA ALA A 119 -1.02 12.24 -0.54
C ALA A 119 -0.35 10.89 -0.25
N SER A 120 -0.40 9.96 -1.22
CA SER A 120 0.13 8.60 -1.07
C SER A 120 0.98 8.16 -2.28
N ASN A 121 2.07 7.42 -2.01
CA ASN A 121 2.90 6.79 -3.04
C ASN A 121 2.41 5.39 -3.47
N GLY A 122 1.30 4.91 -2.94
CA GLY A 122 0.76 3.59 -3.23
C GLY A 122 0.25 3.40 -4.66
N THR A 123 -0.20 2.18 -4.95
CA THR A 123 -0.86 1.83 -6.21
C THR A 123 -2.28 2.40 -6.24
N ALA A 124 -2.65 3.10 -7.32
CA ALA A 124 -3.90 3.85 -7.39
C ALA A 124 -5.15 2.99 -7.12
N SER A 125 -5.27 1.84 -7.76
CA SER A 125 -6.42 0.93 -7.57
C SER A 125 -6.49 0.37 -6.14
N VAL A 126 -5.35 0.07 -5.53
CA VAL A 126 -5.26 -0.42 -4.16
C VAL A 126 -5.66 0.66 -3.17
N GLN A 127 -5.11 1.86 -3.31
CA GLN A 127 -5.43 2.98 -2.40
C GLN A 127 -6.89 3.41 -2.52
N ALA A 128 -7.44 3.46 -3.75
CA ALA A 128 -8.85 3.74 -3.98
C ALA A 128 -9.76 2.72 -3.27
N GLY A 129 -9.45 1.43 -3.37
CA GLY A 129 -10.18 0.36 -2.68
C GLY A 129 -10.12 0.51 -1.16
N ARG A 130 -8.95 0.77 -0.60
CA ARG A 130 -8.74 0.96 0.84
C ARG A 130 -9.46 2.20 1.38
N LEU A 131 -9.38 3.32 0.67
CA LEU A 131 -10.08 4.56 1.03
C LEU A 131 -11.60 4.38 0.99
N THR A 132 -12.12 3.66 -0.01
CA THR A 132 -13.54 3.33 -0.12
C THR A 132 -13.97 2.42 1.03
N SER A 133 -13.24 1.33 1.28
CA SER A 133 -13.54 0.37 2.36
C SER A 133 -13.51 1.02 3.74
N ALA A 134 -12.58 1.96 3.97
CA ALA A 134 -12.46 2.72 5.20
C ALA A 134 -13.44 3.92 5.30
N ASN A 135 -14.20 4.19 4.23
CA ASN A 135 -15.06 5.38 4.14
C ASN A 135 -14.31 6.71 4.41
N LEU A 136 -13.06 6.78 3.96
CA LEU A 136 -12.16 7.92 4.22
C LEU A 136 -12.33 9.08 3.24
N TYR A 137 -12.82 8.83 2.02
CA TYR A 137 -13.00 9.91 1.01
C TYR A 137 -13.84 11.09 1.53
N ARG A 138 -14.79 10.82 2.43
CA ARG A 138 -15.67 11.84 3.02
C ARG A 138 -14.93 12.94 3.79
N PHE A 139 -13.69 12.71 4.21
CA PHE A 139 -12.91 13.65 5.01
C PHE A 139 -11.95 14.50 4.18
N PHE A 140 -11.66 14.10 2.94
CA PHE A 140 -10.65 14.73 2.10
C PHE A 140 -11.28 15.47 0.93
N GLU A 141 -10.84 16.71 0.69
CA GLU A 141 -11.24 17.46 -0.50
C GLU A 141 -10.65 16.88 -1.77
N THR A 142 -9.40 16.43 -1.69
CA THR A 142 -8.68 15.80 -2.78
C THR A 142 -7.73 14.74 -2.25
N VAL A 143 -7.63 13.65 -3.01
CA VAL A 143 -6.70 12.56 -2.78
C VAL A 143 -5.70 12.53 -3.93
N PHE A 144 -4.43 12.67 -3.60
CA PHE A 144 -3.31 12.63 -4.55
C PHE A 144 -2.60 11.29 -4.46
N ILE A 145 -2.65 10.53 -5.54
CA ILE A 145 -1.92 9.25 -5.65
C ILE A 145 -0.78 9.44 -6.66
N SER A 146 0.45 9.15 -6.23
CA SER A 146 1.66 9.38 -7.02
C SER A 146 1.62 8.70 -8.40
N GLN A 147 1.00 7.53 -8.49
CA GLN A 147 0.85 6.81 -9.76
C GLN A 147 0.02 7.59 -10.78
N GLU A 148 -0.99 8.33 -10.33
CA GLU A 148 -1.86 9.14 -11.19
C GLU A 148 -1.19 10.46 -11.59
N LEU A 149 -0.36 11.01 -10.68
CA LEU A 149 0.33 12.26 -10.89
C LEU A 149 1.64 12.12 -11.68
N GLY A 150 2.22 10.92 -11.72
CA GLY A 150 3.53 10.67 -12.34
C GLY A 150 4.73 11.04 -11.46
N PHE A 151 4.52 11.44 -10.20
CA PHE A 151 5.58 11.84 -9.26
C PHE A 151 5.40 11.13 -7.93
N ASN A 152 6.51 10.68 -7.32
CA ASN A 152 6.52 10.09 -5.99
C ASN A 152 7.00 11.10 -4.94
N LYS A 153 6.41 11.08 -3.75
CA LYS A 153 7.00 11.80 -2.61
C LYS A 153 8.38 11.19 -2.31
N PRO A 154 9.41 11.95 -1.98
CA PRO A 154 9.49 13.41 -1.78
C PRO A 154 9.99 14.20 -3.01
N ALA A 155 9.49 13.93 -4.22
CA ALA A 155 9.89 14.73 -5.38
C ALA A 155 9.65 16.23 -5.11
N LYS A 156 10.55 17.06 -5.66
CA LYS A 156 10.48 18.51 -5.49
C LYS A 156 9.65 19.23 -6.56
N GLU A 157 9.11 18.47 -7.50
CA GLU A 157 8.38 18.97 -8.68
C GLU A 157 6.87 18.88 -8.48
#